data_08bbcf12ed4fa3728c4fe73f2066cf05
#
_entry.id   08bbcf12ed4fa3728c4fe73f2066cf05
#
_cell.length_a   1.000
_cell.length_b   1.000
_cell.length_c   1.000
_cell.angle_alpha   90.00
_cell.angle_beta   90.00
_cell.angle_gamma   90.00
#
_symmetry.space_group_name_H-M   'P 1'
#
loop_
_entity.id
_entity.type
_entity.pdbx_description
1 polymer ?
#
loop_
_entity_poly.entity_id
_entity_poly.type
_entity_poly.pdbx_seq_one_letter_code
_entity_poly.pdbx_strand_id
1 'polypeptide(L)'
;MYKTKKIILCFALCVLIFSLCACGDKSSDNAAIYGETIAGLEDNELFAIVDTNASSPVLLVTSQVYDDGLGNQAALNCEVYYLVNKEVKNIGTIESMGTAYPIAYDETGIYAASGHDMQRFEIEESGALKLAEGIFEQFDDSGNATYTMDKGDETKVITEEDQL
;
A
#
# COMPACT_ATOMS: atom_id res chain seq x y z
N MET A 1 -30.35 23.59 49.30
CA MET A 1 -30.10 24.42 48.13
C MET A 1 -28.60 24.50 47.82
N TYR A 2 -27.96 23.32 47.56
CA TYR A 2 -26.48 23.23 47.32
C TYR A 2 -26.14 22.02 46.43
N LYS A 3 -26.75 21.84 45.27
CA LYS A 3 -26.43 20.75 44.33
C LYS A 3 -26.18 21.16 42.87
N THR A 4 -26.36 22.43 42.51
CA THR A 4 -26.30 22.87 41.11
C THR A 4 -24.94 23.47 40.69
N LYS A 5 -24.04 23.79 41.61
CA LYS A 5 -22.74 24.41 41.26
C LYS A 5 -21.61 23.44 40.88
N LYS A 6 -21.74 22.15 41.25
CA LYS A 6 -20.69 21.15 40.93
C LYS A 6 -20.79 20.56 39.51
N ILE A 7 -21.97 20.56 38.91
CA ILE A 7 -22.21 19.99 37.56
C ILE A 7 -21.68 20.93 36.45
N ILE A 8 -21.77 22.25 36.67
CA ILE A 8 -21.31 23.27 35.70
C ILE A 8 -19.77 23.29 35.62
N LEU A 9 -19.08 23.02 36.73
CA LEU A 9 -17.62 23.02 36.76
C LEU A 9 -16.99 21.79 36.03
N CYS A 10 -17.66 20.64 36.05
CA CYS A 10 -17.23 19.45 35.29
C CYS A 10 -17.43 19.62 33.78
N PHE A 11 -18.49 20.32 33.34
CA PHE A 11 -18.73 20.54 31.92
C PHE A 11 -17.76 21.58 31.32
N ALA A 12 -17.34 22.58 32.07
CA ALA A 12 -16.33 23.56 31.64
C ALA A 12 -14.91 22.95 31.56
N LEU A 13 -14.62 21.94 32.38
CA LEU A 13 -13.31 21.28 32.36
C LEU A 13 -13.20 20.26 31.21
N CYS A 14 -14.28 19.61 30.79
CA CYS A 14 -14.28 18.71 29.63
C CYS A 14 -14.15 19.45 28.30
N VAL A 15 -14.63 20.69 28.17
CA VAL A 15 -14.52 21.48 26.93
C VAL A 15 -13.09 22.03 26.74
N LEU A 16 -12.28 22.17 27.81
CA LEU A 16 -10.92 22.70 27.73
C LEU A 16 -9.85 21.62 27.37
N ILE A 17 -10.22 20.34 27.38
CA ILE A 17 -9.33 19.22 27.02
C ILE A 17 -9.39 18.92 25.50
N PHE A 18 -10.42 19.39 24.79
CA PHE A 18 -10.56 19.16 23.35
C PHE A 18 -9.83 20.14 22.43
N SER A 19 -9.16 21.15 22.99
CA SER A 19 -8.51 22.21 22.18
C SER A 19 -6.99 22.11 22.08
N LEU A 20 -6.35 20.97 22.44
CA LEU A 20 -4.90 20.80 22.39
C LEU A 20 -4.40 19.61 21.56
N CYS A 21 -5.24 19.03 20.71
CA CYS A 21 -4.80 18.07 19.69
C CYS A 21 -4.99 18.63 18.27
N ALA A 22 -4.48 19.83 18.01
CA ALA A 22 -4.24 20.32 16.65
C ALA A 22 -2.75 20.16 16.33
N CYS A 23 -2.20 18.95 16.46
CA CYS A 23 -1.09 18.49 15.66
C CYS A 23 -1.71 17.97 14.38
N GLY A 24 -1.58 18.74 13.30
CA GLY A 24 -1.98 18.30 11.96
C GLY A 24 -1.07 17.15 11.53
N ASP A 25 -1.48 15.94 11.83
CA ASP A 25 -0.90 14.73 11.23
C ASP A 25 -1.38 14.67 9.78
N LYS A 26 -0.43 14.66 8.83
CA LYS A 26 -0.72 14.41 7.41
C LYS A 26 -1.55 13.13 7.21
N SER A 27 -1.50 12.19 8.15
CA SER A 27 -2.25 10.95 8.14
C SER A 27 -3.77 11.14 8.23
N SER A 28 -4.26 12.18 8.91
CA SER A 28 -5.70 12.43 9.05
C SER A 28 -6.34 12.95 7.76
N ASP A 29 -5.62 13.77 7.00
CA ASP A 29 -6.10 14.31 5.73
C ASP A 29 -6.11 13.23 4.64
N ASN A 30 -5.13 12.31 4.65
CA ASN A 30 -5.03 11.19 3.74
C ASN A 30 -6.16 10.17 3.96
N ALA A 31 -6.53 9.88 5.20
CA ALA A 31 -7.66 9.01 5.53
C ALA A 31 -9.00 9.59 5.04
N ALA A 32 -9.13 10.93 5.03
CA ALA A 32 -10.35 11.58 4.56
C ALA A 32 -10.59 11.37 3.06
N ILE A 33 -9.53 11.24 2.24
CA ILE A 33 -9.65 10.99 0.80
C ILE A 33 -10.32 9.64 0.53
N TYR A 34 -10.01 8.63 1.33
CA TYR A 34 -10.46 7.26 1.15
C TYR A 34 -11.63 6.86 2.07
N GLY A 35 -12.20 7.83 2.81
CA GLY A 35 -13.17 7.56 3.86
C GLY A 35 -14.39 6.75 3.40
N GLU A 36 -14.95 7.03 2.22
CA GLU A 36 -16.08 6.27 1.67
C GLU A 36 -15.67 4.85 1.27
N THR A 37 -14.50 4.69 0.64
CA THR A 37 -13.98 3.38 0.25
C THR A 37 -13.72 2.52 1.49
N ILE A 38 -13.04 3.09 2.51
CA ILE A 38 -12.75 2.40 3.76
C ILE A 38 -14.03 2.02 4.52
N ALA A 39 -15.03 2.89 4.53
CA ALA A 39 -16.31 2.60 5.17
C ALA A 39 -17.12 1.51 4.46
N GLY A 40 -16.82 1.22 3.21
CA GLY A 40 -17.43 0.17 2.40
C GLY A 40 -16.71 -1.18 2.43
N LEU A 41 -15.56 -1.28 3.11
CA LEU A 41 -14.80 -2.54 3.21
C LEU A 41 -15.58 -3.60 4.01
N GLU A 42 -15.36 -4.87 3.66
CA GLU A 42 -15.91 -6.00 4.37
C GLU A 42 -15.17 -6.26 5.69
N ASP A 43 -15.80 -6.98 6.63
CA ASP A 43 -15.25 -7.23 7.98
C ASP A 43 -13.88 -7.97 7.98
N ASN A 44 -13.58 -8.71 6.90
CA ASN A 44 -12.33 -9.45 6.73
C ASN A 44 -11.28 -8.70 5.92
N GLU A 45 -11.56 -7.49 5.45
CA GLU A 45 -10.63 -6.67 4.70
C GLU A 45 -9.83 -5.77 5.63
N LEU A 46 -8.53 -5.70 5.36
CA LEU A 46 -7.59 -4.80 6.01
C LEU A 46 -7.03 -3.81 4.98
N PHE A 47 -6.61 -2.65 5.46
CA PHE A 47 -6.07 -1.62 4.58
C PHE A 47 -4.83 -0.95 5.14
N ALA A 48 -4.05 -0.37 4.23
CA ALA A 48 -2.96 0.55 4.54
C ALA A 48 -3.01 1.75 3.60
N ILE A 49 -2.75 2.95 4.12
CA ILE A 49 -2.54 4.14 3.31
C ILE A 49 -1.04 4.40 3.28
N VAL A 50 -0.46 4.40 2.09
CA VAL A 50 0.99 4.40 1.88
C VAL A 50 1.42 5.53 0.96
N ASP A 51 2.62 6.07 1.19
CA ASP A 51 3.28 6.99 0.29
C ASP A 51 4.20 6.21 -0.65
N THR A 52 4.08 6.47 -1.95
CA THR A 52 4.85 5.84 -3.02
C THR A 52 5.38 6.90 -4.00
N ASN A 53 5.73 6.53 -5.22
CA ASN A 53 6.07 7.46 -6.30
C ASN A 53 4.90 8.39 -6.70
N ALA A 54 3.67 8.06 -6.31
CA ALA A 54 2.47 8.80 -6.70
C ALA A 54 2.39 10.19 -6.05
N SER A 55 1.71 11.13 -6.69
CA SER A 55 1.56 12.51 -6.19
C SER A 55 0.62 12.63 -5.00
N SER A 56 -0.16 11.59 -4.70
CA SER A 56 -1.04 11.46 -3.53
C SER A 56 -0.85 10.09 -2.89
N PRO A 57 -1.14 9.95 -1.59
CA PRO A 57 -1.11 8.64 -0.93
C PRO A 57 -1.97 7.61 -1.63
N VAL A 58 -1.62 6.36 -1.53
CA VAL A 58 -2.29 5.21 -2.14
C VAL A 58 -2.96 4.39 -1.06
N LEU A 59 -4.19 3.92 -1.30
CA LEU A 59 -4.86 2.98 -0.42
C LEU A 59 -4.66 1.56 -0.97
N LEU A 60 -4.08 0.69 -0.15
CA LEU A 60 -3.95 -0.74 -0.40
C LEU A 60 -4.98 -1.48 0.43
N VAL A 61 -5.75 -2.40 -0.17
CA VAL A 61 -6.77 -3.20 0.51
C VAL A 61 -6.51 -4.67 0.25
N THR A 62 -6.61 -5.50 1.28
CA THR A 62 -6.44 -6.95 1.17
C THR A 62 -7.36 -7.69 2.14
N SER A 63 -7.80 -8.89 1.75
CA SER A 63 -8.47 -9.85 2.62
C SER A 63 -7.55 -11.04 3.00
N GLN A 64 -6.30 -11.04 2.52
CA GLN A 64 -5.34 -12.15 2.69
C GLN A 64 -4.10 -11.68 3.44
N VAL A 65 -4.17 -11.70 4.75
CA VAL A 65 -3.05 -11.38 5.63
C VAL A 65 -2.57 -12.59 6.40
N TYR A 66 -1.30 -12.55 6.80
CA TYR A 66 -0.67 -13.53 7.68
C TYR A 66 0.26 -12.82 8.65
N ASP A 67 0.56 -13.49 9.78
CA ASP A 67 1.59 -13.03 10.73
C ASP A 67 2.98 -13.36 10.15
N ASP A 68 3.85 -12.35 10.02
CA ASP A 68 5.21 -12.50 9.49
C ASP A 68 6.18 -13.17 10.49
N GLY A 69 5.71 -13.54 11.67
CA GLY A 69 6.51 -14.11 12.76
C GLY A 69 7.29 -13.06 13.57
N LEU A 70 7.19 -11.78 13.20
CA LEU A 70 7.81 -10.63 13.89
C LEU A 70 6.76 -9.76 14.59
N GLY A 71 5.49 -10.16 14.50
CA GLY A 71 4.35 -9.46 15.10
C GLY A 71 3.70 -8.43 14.18
N ASN A 72 4.03 -8.45 12.88
CA ASN A 72 3.36 -7.61 11.90
C ASN A 72 2.38 -8.42 11.05
N GLN A 73 1.39 -7.74 10.50
CA GLN A 73 0.50 -8.31 9.49
C GLN A 73 1.10 -8.04 8.11
N ALA A 74 1.31 -9.08 7.33
CA ALA A 74 1.84 -9.03 5.98
C ALA A 74 0.79 -9.53 4.98
N ALA A 75 0.80 -9.03 3.75
CA ALA A 75 -0.14 -9.37 2.70
C ALA A 75 0.56 -10.03 1.51
N LEU A 76 -0.13 -10.97 0.85
CA LEU A 76 0.33 -11.60 -0.40
C LEU A 76 -0.31 -10.97 -1.63
N ASN A 77 -1.42 -10.28 -1.48
CA ASN A 77 -2.05 -9.52 -2.54
C ASN A 77 -2.64 -8.21 -1.98
N CYS A 78 -2.88 -7.27 -2.85
CA CYS A 78 -3.67 -6.09 -2.51
C CYS A 78 -4.36 -5.53 -3.75
N GLU A 79 -5.57 -5.02 -3.55
CA GLU A 79 -6.20 -4.08 -4.47
C GLU A 79 -5.61 -2.69 -4.22
N VAL A 80 -5.36 -1.95 -5.30
CA VAL A 80 -4.76 -0.63 -5.27
C VAL A 80 -5.80 0.41 -5.62
N TYR A 81 -6.09 1.31 -4.68
CA TYR A 81 -7.02 2.42 -4.90
C TYR A 81 -6.26 3.74 -4.94
N TYR A 82 -6.60 4.57 -5.92
CA TYR A 82 -5.96 5.86 -6.13
C TYR A 82 -6.95 6.95 -6.53
N LEU A 83 -6.62 8.20 -6.21
CA LEU A 83 -7.42 9.38 -6.53
C LEU A 83 -7.17 9.82 -7.98
N VAL A 84 -8.07 9.45 -8.89
CA VAL A 84 -8.02 9.80 -10.32
C VAL A 84 -9.12 10.80 -10.64
N ASN A 85 -8.76 12.01 -11.09
CA ASN A 85 -9.73 13.07 -11.41
C ASN A 85 -10.71 13.40 -10.28
N LYS A 86 -10.23 13.39 -9.03
CA LYS A 86 -11.01 13.64 -7.79
C LYS A 86 -11.98 12.50 -7.41
N GLU A 87 -11.90 11.35 -8.04
CA GLU A 87 -12.64 10.14 -7.71
C GLU A 87 -11.67 9.05 -7.26
N VAL A 88 -11.97 8.35 -6.18
CA VAL A 88 -11.22 7.17 -5.76
C VAL A 88 -11.60 6.00 -6.66
N LYS A 89 -10.61 5.37 -7.27
CA LYS A 89 -10.80 4.23 -8.18
C LYS A 89 -9.90 3.08 -7.78
N ASN A 90 -10.40 1.86 -7.93
CA ASN A 90 -9.57 0.67 -7.98
C ASN A 90 -8.81 0.73 -9.33
N ILE A 91 -7.49 0.79 -9.28
CA ILE A 91 -6.60 0.91 -10.45
C ILE A 91 -5.88 -0.40 -10.78
N GLY A 92 -6.11 -1.45 -10.01
CA GLY A 92 -5.58 -2.79 -10.26
C GLY A 92 -5.31 -3.58 -8.99
N THR A 93 -4.77 -4.78 -9.19
CA THR A 93 -4.37 -5.70 -8.13
C THR A 93 -2.90 -6.05 -8.30
N ILE A 94 -2.17 -6.16 -7.19
CA ILE A 94 -0.79 -6.63 -7.13
C ILE A 94 -0.77 -7.92 -6.32
N GLU A 95 -0.03 -8.93 -6.80
CA GLU A 95 0.06 -10.24 -6.16
C GLU A 95 1.51 -10.68 -6.02
N SER A 96 1.86 -11.21 -4.86
CA SER A 96 3.09 -11.91 -4.55
C SER A 96 2.83 -13.39 -4.32
N MET A 97 3.82 -14.24 -4.50
CA MET A 97 3.70 -15.69 -4.29
C MET A 97 4.64 -16.18 -3.20
N GLY A 98 4.02 -16.68 -2.12
CA GLY A 98 4.73 -17.27 -0.98
C GLY A 98 4.99 -16.26 0.15
N THR A 99 4.85 -16.73 1.40
CA THR A 99 4.96 -15.92 2.61
C THR A 99 6.35 -15.32 2.87
N ALA A 100 7.38 -15.76 2.11
CA ALA A 100 8.71 -15.15 2.14
C ALA A 100 8.78 -13.81 1.37
N TYR A 101 7.77 -13.50 0.58
CA TYR A 101 7.74 -12.34 -0.33
C TYR A 101 6.45 -11.54 -0.15
N PRO A 102 6.22 -10.91 1.01
CA PRO A 102 5.05 -10.06 1.20
C PRO A 102 5.07 -8.87 0.24
N ILE A 103 3.89 -8.32 -0.05
CA ILE A 103 3.77 -7.01 -0.68
C ILE A 103 4.53 -6.00 0.17
N ALA A 104 5.41 -5.25 -0.47
CA ALA A 104 6.20 -4.19 0.15
C ALA A 104 5.99 -2.86 -0.61
N TYR A 105 6.36 -1.76 0.01
CA TYR A 105 6.27 -0.44 -0.63
C TYR A 105 7.34 0.49 -0.06
N ASP A 106 7.72 1.47 -0.88
CA ASP A 106 8.52 2.62 -0.49
C ASP A 106 8.20 3.85 -1.36
N GLU A 107 8.98 4.90 -1.25
CA GLU A 107 8.83 6.14 -2.01
C GLU A 107 9.01 5.97 -3.53
N THR A 108 9.48 4.82 -4.01
CA THR A 108 9.68 4.53 -5.43
C THR A 108 8.59 3.66 -6.04
N GLY A 109 7.77 2.98 -5.24
CA GLY A 109 6.66 2.17 -5.74
C GLY A 109 6.17 1.09 -4.80
N ILE A 110 5.46 0.12 -5.38
CA ILE A 110 4.91 -1.06 -4.70
C ILE A 110 5.58 -2.29 -5.29
N TYR A 111 5.99 -3.22 -4.44
CA TYR A 111 6.77 -4.39 -4.82
C TYR A 111 6.00 -5.68 -4.58
N ALA A 112 6.12 -6.58 -5.54
CA ALA A 112 5.69 -7.96 -5.43
C ALA A 112 6.81 -8.90 -5.89
N ALA A 113 6.86 -10.09 -5.32
CA ALA A 113 7.86 -11.07 -5.72
C ALA A 113 7.35 -12.51 -5.57
N SER A 114 8.06 -13.43 -6.20
CA SER A 114 7.93 -14.87 -6.03
C SER A 114 9.31 -15.51 -5.88
N GLY A 115 9.38 -16.84 -5.92
CA GLY A 115 10.68 -17.54 -6.02
C GLY A 115 11.41 -17.31 -7.33
N HIS A 116 10.75 -16.78 -8.36
CA HIS A 116 11.23 -16.69 -9.74
C HIS A 116 11.06 -15.32 -10.39
N ASP A 117 10.52 -14.35 -9.66
CA ASP A 117 10.35 -12.98 -10.14
C ASP A 117 10.43 -11.96 -9.00
N MET A 118 10.75 -10.73 -9.38
CA MET A 118 10.64 -9.54 -8.57
C MET A 118 10.09 -8.42 -9.44
N GLN A 119 9.07 -7.72 -8.97
CA GLN A 119 8.33 -6.72 -9.73
C GLN A 119 8.20 -5.44 -8.91
N ARG A 120 8.35 -4.29 -9.55
CA ARG A 120 8.08 -2.98 -9.01
C ARG A 120 7.01 -2.28 -9.84
N PHE A 121 5.96 -1.87 -9.18
CA PHE A 121 4.85 -1.15 -9.77
C PHE A 121 4.91 0.33 -9.38
N GLU A 122 4.58 1.18 -10.33
CA GLU A 122 4.43 2.62 -10.16
C GLU A 122 3.02 3.05 -10.54
N ILE A 123 2.60 4.19 -10.02
CA ILE A 123 1.37 4.85 -10.45
C ILE A 123 1.77 6.02 -11.35
N GLU A 124 1.36 5.96 -12.61
CA GLU A 124 1.60 7.01 -13.59
C GLU A 124 0.79 8.29 -13.28
N GLU A 125 1.17 9.42 -13.87
CA GLU A 125 0.41 10.68 -13.74
C GLU A 125 -1.05 10.55 -14.20
N SER A 126 -1.33 9.63 -15.11
CA SER A 126 -2.69 9.27 -15.56
C SER A 126 -3.54 8.61 -14.47
N GLY A 127 -2.91 8.11 -13.40
CA GLY A 127 -3.49 7.26 -12.37
C GLY A 127 -3.50 5.78 -12.73
N ALA A 128 -2.82 5.36 -13.79
CA ALA A 128 -2.70 3.95 -14.14
C ALA A 128 -1.62 3.26 -13.30
N LEU A 129 -1.92 2.05 -12.82
CA LEU A 129 -0.94 1.15 -12.22
C LEU A 129 -0.13 0.48 -13.35
N LYS A 130 1.20 0.59 -13.30
CA LYS A 130 2.10 0.05 -14.32
C LYS A 130 3.24 -0.73 -13.70
N LEU A 131 3.61 -1.85 -14.33
CA LEU A 131 4.90 -2.51 -14.08
C LEU A 131 6.02 -1.58 -14.58
N ALA A 132 6.77 -1.02 -13.66
CA ALA A 132 7.88 -0.12 -13.98
C ALA A 132 9.17 -0.87 -14.23
N GLU A 133 9.39 -1.92 -13.45
CA GLU A 133 10.57 -2.77 -13.53
C GLU A 133 10.26 -4.19 -13.03
N GLY A 134 10.78 -5.21 -13.70
CA GLY A 134 10.63 -6.60 -13.29
C GLY A 134 11.83 -7.45 -13.70
N ILE A 135 12.16 -8.43 -12.85
CA ILE A 135 13.13 -9.47 -13.18
C ILE A 135 12.37 -10.79 -13.12
N PHE A 136 12.50 -11.60 -14.18
CA PHE A 136 11.80 -12.86 -14.35
C PHE A 136 12.75 -13.97 -14.67
N GLU A 137 12.71 -15.07 -13.93
CA GLU A 137 13.41 -16.30 -14.21
C GLU A 137 12.50 -17.23 -15.03
N GLN A 138 13.02 -17.76 -16.11
CA GLN A 138 12.34 -18.72 -16.98
C GLN A 138 13.24 -19.94 -17.18
N PHE A 139 12.66 -21.12 -17.23
CA PHE A 139 13.38 -22.36 -17.47
C PHE A 139 13.07 -22.90 -18.87
N ASP A 140 14.10 -23.36 -19.56
CA ASP A 140 13.94 -24.11 -20.81
C ASP A 140 13.53 -25.58 -20.54
N ASP A 141 13.22 -26.33 -21.59
CA ASP A 141 12.84 -27.76 -21.51
C ASP A 141 13.94 -28.63 -20.89
N SER A 142 15.16 -28.16 -20.82
CA SER A 142 16.33 -28.84 -20.23
C SER A 142 16.57 -28.43 -18.77
N GLY A 143 15.79 -27.47 -18.25
CA GLY A 143 15.93 -26.94 -16.90
C GLY A 143 16.99 -25.86 -16.73
N ASN A 144 17.49 -25.27 -17.84
CA ASN A 144 18.42 -24.14 -17.74
C ASN A 144 17.64 -22.86 -17.51
N ALA A 145 18.07 -22.06 -16.53
CA ALA A 145 17.46 -20.77 -16.20
C ALA A 145 17.90 -19.68 -17.19
N THR A 146 16.96 -18.83 -17.57
CA THR A 146 17.20 -17.59 -18.28
C THR A 146 16.52 -16.46 -17.51
N TYR A 147 17.21 -15.35 -17.34
CA TYR A 147 16.70 -14.18 -16.65
C TYR A 147 16.42 -13.07 -17.64
N THR A 148 15.25 -12.47 -17.51
CA THR A 148 14.87 -11.27 -18.27
C THR A 148 14.59 -10.11 -17.32
N MET A 149 14.96 -8.91 -17.74
CA MET A 149 14.62 -7.66 -17.06
C MET A 149 13.69 -6.87 -17.98
N ASP A 150 12.52 -6.54 -17.46
CA ASP A 150 11.62 -5.58 -18.07
C ASP A 150 11.78 -4.23 -17.37
N LYS A 151 11.94 -3.15 -18.15
CA LYS A 151 12.03 -1.79 -17.63
C LYS A 151 11.31 -0.83 -18.58
N GLY A 152 10.15 -0.38 -18.16
CA GLY A 152 9.26 0.39 -19.03
C GLY A 152 8.76 -0.45 -20.20
N ASP A 153 9.13 -0.06 -21.41
CA ASP A 153 8.77 -0.77 -22.65
C ASP A 153 9.95 -1.64 -23.20
N GLU A 154 11.05 -1.73 -22.46
CA GLU A 154 12.24 -2.47 -22.87
C GLU A 154 12.35 -3.79 -22.11
N THR A 155 12.60 -4.88 -22.84
CA THR A 155 12.93 -6.20 -22.28
C THR A 155 14.36 -6.55 -22.64
N LYS A 156 15.17 -6.93 -21.66
CA LYS A 156 16.55 -7.34 -21.82
C LYS A 156 16.78 -8.71 -21.19
N VAL A 157 17.45 -9.62 -21.92
CA VAL A 157 17.99 -10.85 -21.33
C VAL A 157 19.21 -10.49 -20.49
N ILE A 158 19.20 -10.90 -19.22
CA ILE A 158 20.32 -10.70 -18.30
C ILE A 158 21.36 -11.79 -18.55
N THR A 159 22.59 -11.38 -18.81
CA THR A 159 23.74 -12.29 -18.98
C THR A 159 24.63 -12.31 -17.74
N GLU A 160 25.59 -13.23 -17.68
CA GLU A 160 26.59 -13.26 -16.59
C GLU A 160 27.38 -11.95 -16.48
N GLU A 161 27.57 -11.22 -17.58
CA GLU A 161 28.27 -9.93 -17.62
C GLU A 161 27.45 -8.80 -16.96
N ASP A 162 26.12 -8.92 -16.91
CA ASP A 162 25.26 -7.95 -16.29
C ASP A 162 25.17 -8.12 -14.76
N GLN A 163 25.74 -9.20 -14.20
CA GLN A 163 25.70 -9.52 -12.78
C GLN A 163 26.92 -8.96 -11.99
N LEU A 164 27.85 -8.27 -12.65
CA LEU A 164 29.03 -7.63 -12.07
C LEU A 164 28.89 -6.13 -11.94
#